data_bda74e2b4513f82297171732ee43a27b
#
_entry.id   bda74e2b4513f82297171732ee43a27b
#
_cell.length_a   1.000
_cell.length_b   1.000
_cell.length_c   1.000
_cell.angle_alpha   90.00
_cell.angle_beta   90.00
_cell.angle_gamma   90.00
#
_symmetry.space_group_name_H-M   'P 1'
#
loop_
_entity.id
_entity.type
_entity.pdbx_description
1 polymer ?
#
loop_
_entity_poly.entity_id
_entity_poly.type
_entity_poly.pdbx_seq_one_letter_code
_entity_poly.pdbx_strand_id
1 'polypeptide(L)'
;YRPRTRFAKFFNLPELMIFFKEVADVKTADQLHLPTPEVEYHTIASKPTEHQREMVKELSERASKVHGGAVDPHEDNMLKITSDGRKLGLDQRIIDSLLPDEPGTKVNRCVENILRIWREGEAGKLTQIVFCDISTPQAKTAKKKGLAQDTEKPFTIYDDIREKLIAAGMPPEQIAFIHDADTDQKKKALFSKVNAGQVRVIIGSTAKLGAGTNIQKRLIALHDLDCPWRPRDLIQRKGRIERRGNDNKKVH
;
A
#
# COMPACT_ATOMS: atom_id res chain seq x y z
N TYR A 1 27.38 9.47 9.04
CA TYR A 1 26.22 10.21 9.56
C TYR A 1 26.43 11.70 9.30
N ARG A 2 25.54 12.31 8.48
CA ARG A 2 25.49 13.79 8.39
C ARG A 2 24.40 14.27 9.36
N PRO A 3 24.73 15.06 10.38
CA PRO A 3 23.73 15.66 11.25
C PRO A 3 22.82 16.56 10.41
N ARG A 4 21.52 16.42 10.58
CA ARG A 4 20.53 17.31 9.94
C ARG A 4 19.70 17.97 11.03
N THR A 5 19.62 19.27 11.00
CA THR A 5 18.70 20.01 11.85
C THR A 5 17.27 19.70 11.43
N ARG A 6 16.47 19.20 12.36
CA ARG A 6 15.05 18.92 12.15
C ARG A 6 14.24 19.62 13.21
N PHE A 7 13.07 20.05 12.83
CA PHE A 7 12.07 20.52 13.78
C PHE A 7 11.58 19.28 14.58
N ALA A 8 11.98 19.18 15.85
CA ALA A 8 11.75 17.97 16.64
C ALA A 8 10.77 18.20 17.80
N LYS A 9 10.76 19.40 18.38
CA LYS A 9 9.91 19.74 19.53
C LYS A 9 9.41 21.18 19.41
N PHE A 10 8.20 21.43 19.85
CA PHE A 10 7.69 22.76 20.08
C PHE A 10 8.14 23.22 21.48
N PHE A 11 8.69 24.43 21.54
CA PHE A 11 8.88 25.11 22.82
C PHE A 11 7.55 25.80 23.17
N ASN A 12 7.14 25.69 24.43
CA ASN A 12 5.91 26.29 24.93
C ASN A 12 4.65 25.96 24.11
N LEU A 13 4.42 24.66 23.86
CA LEU A 13 3.27 24.17 23.12
C LEU A 13 1.91 24.63 23.67
N PRO A 14 1.68 24.74 25.02
CA PRO A 14 0.41 25.23 25.54
C PRO A 14 0.05 26.63 25.07
N GLU A 15 0.98 27.58 25.10
CA GLU A 15 0.76 28.96 24.66
C GLU A 15 0.49 29.02 23.15
N LEU A 16 1.27 28.28 22.36
CA LEU A 16 1.03 28.16 20.91
C LEU A 16 -0.38 27.64 20.64
N MET A 17 -0.85 26.66 21.39
CA MET A 17 -2.21 26.10 21.24
C MET A 17 -3.30 27.10 21.65
N ILE A 18 -3.05 27.97 22.62
CA ILE A 18 -3.99 29.03 23.00
C ILE A 18 -4.13 30.04 21.85
N PHE A 19 -3.02 30.53 21.32
CA PHE A 19 -3.05 31.46 20.17
C PHE A 19 -3.69 30.82 18.93
N PHE A 20 -3.42 29.54 18.70
CA PHE A 20 -4.02 28.84 17.56
C PHE A 20 -5.55 28.74 17.71
N LYS A 21 -6.05 28.49 18.92
CA LYS A 21 -7.49 28.40 19.20
C LYS A 21 -8.24 29.73 19.09
N GLU A 22 -7.55 30.88 19.20
CA GLU A 22 -8.15 32.19 18.99
C GLU A 22 -8.60 32.42 17.53
N VAL A 23 -7.90 31.78 16.57
CA VAL A 23 -8.13 31.95 15.14
C VAL A 23 -8.63 30.70 14.43
N ALA A 24 -8.68 29.56 15.12
CA ALA A 24 -9.06 28.28 14.56
C ALA A 24 -10.02 27.50 15.47
N ASP A 25 -11.14 27.03 14.90
CA ASP A 25 -12.02 26.07 15.58
C ASP A 25 -11.48 24.67 15.36
N VAL A 26 -11.00 24.04 16.44
CA VAL A 26 -10.40 22.69 16.42
C VAL A 26 -11.40 21.71 16.98
N LYS A 27 -11.90 20.81 16.14
CA LYS A 27 -12.77 19.70 16.51
C LYS A 27 -12.07 18.37 16.25
N THR A 28 -12.11 17.47 17.22
CA THR A 28 -11.70 16.08 17.02
C THR A 28 -12.81 15.28 16.35
N ALA A 29 -12.47 14.12 15.76
CA ALA A 29 -13.45 13.24 15.12
C ALA A 29 -14.61 12.87 16.08
N ASP A 30 -14.29 12.60 17.35
CA ASP A 30 -15.25 12.25 18.40
C ASP A 30 -16.24 13.38 18.69
N GLN A 31 -15.79 14.63 18.59
CA GLN A 31 -16.63 15.82 18.79
C GLN A 31 -17.56 16.11 17.61
N LEU A 32 -17.18 15.65 16.42
CA LEU A 32 -17.94 15.93 15.20
C LEU A 32 -19.10 14.96 14.97
N HIS A 33 -19.11 13.79 15.63
CA HIS A 33 -20.11 12.72 15.45
C HIS A 33 -20.49 12.48 13.98
N LEU A 34 -19.47 12.46 13.10
CA LEU A 34 -19.71 12.30 11.67
C LEU A 34 -20.23 10.90 11.38
N PRO A 35 -21.22 10.77 10.47
CA PRO A 35 -21.70 9.48 10.03
C PRO A 35 -20.62 8.77 9.18
N THR A 36 -19.78 7.99 9.83
CA THR A 36 -18.77 7.13 9.20
C THR A 36 -19.21 5.67 9.35
N PRO A 37 -18.80 4.79 8.42
CA PRO A 37 -19.08 3.37 8.54
C PRO A 37 -18.40 2.75 9.77
N GLU A 38 -18.99 1.70 10.31
CA GLU A 38 -18.34 0.82 11.28
C GLU A 38 -17.23 0.02 10.59
N VAL A 39 -16.07 -0.07 11.23
CA VAL A 39 -14.91 -0.76 10.64
C VAL A 39 -14.64 -2.06 11.38
N GLU A 40 -14.53 -3.15 10.63
CA GLU A 40 -14.09 -4.44 11.12
C GLU A 40 -12.66 -4.73 10.64
N TYR A 41 -11.74 -4.91 11.58
CA TYR A 41 -10.35 -5.17 11.31
C TYR A 41 -10.06 -6.67 11.27
N HIS A 42 -9.48 -7.14 10.18
CA HIS A 42 -9.07 -8.52 10.00
C HIS A 42 -7.56 -8.63 9.85
N THR A 43 -6.92 -9.39 10.73
CA THR A 43 -5.50 -9.71 10.59
C THR A 43 -5.35 -11.10 9.99
N ILE A 44 -4.80 -11.16 8.77
CA ILE A 44 -4.58 -12.41 8.04
C ILE A 44 -3.10 -12.75 8.10
N ALA A 45 -2.76 -13.72 8.95
CA ALA A 45 -1.39 -14.19 9.09
C ALA A 45 -1.08 -15.27 8.05
N SER A 46 0.06 -15.12 7.38
CA SER A 46 0.65 -16.12 6.49
C SER A 46 1.84 -16.79 7.17
N LYS A 47 1.98 -18.10 6.99
CA LYS A 47 3.19 -18.80 7.43
C LYS A 47 4.32 -18.52 6.44
N PRO A 48 5.56 -18.31 6.92
CA PRO A 48 6.69 -18.12 6.04
C PRO A 48 6.99 -19.42 5.26
N THR A 49 7.39 -19.28 4.01
CA THR A 49 7.87 -20.39 3.17
C THR A 49 9.25 -20.87 3.66
N GLU A 50 9.72 -22.00 3.17
CA GLU A 50 11.08 -22.50 3.46
C GLU A 50 12.13 -21.48 3.00
N HIS A 51 12.02 -21.02 1.76
CA HIS A 51 12.91 -20.00 1.20
C HIS A 51 12.91 -18.69 2.03
N GLN A 52 11.75 -18.24 2.48
CA GLN A 52 11.69 -17.06 3.35
C GLN A 52 12.43 -17.28 4.67
N ARG A 53 12.38 -18.48 5.25
CA ARG A 53 13.11 -18.79 6.50
C ARG A 53 14.62 -18.79 6.30
N GLU A 54 15.10 -19.32 5.17
CA GLU A 54 16.52 -19.31 4.81
C GLU A 54 17.01 -17.88 4.60
N MET A 55 16.30 -17.09 3.80
CA MET A 55 16.65 -15.70 3.53
C MET A 55 16.63 -14.83 4.79
N VAL A 56 15.76 -15.11 5.77
CA VAL A 56 15.77 -14.42 7.08
C VAL A 56 17.06 -14.72 7.86
N LYS A 57 17.58 -15.96 7.79
CA LYS A 57 18.88 -16.29 8.40
C LYS A 57 20.00 -15.48 7.76
N GLU A 58 20.05 -15.41 6.43
CA GLU A 58 21.02 -14.61 5.70
C GLU A 58 20.94 -13.11 6.08
N LEU A 59 19.73 -12.56 6.15
CA LEU A 59 19.53 -11.18 6.59
C LEU A 59 20.02 -10.95 8.02
N SER A 60 19.83 -11.93 8.91
CA SER A 60 20.32 -11.88 10.29
C SER A 60 21.84 -11.90 10.36
N GLU A 61 22.51 -12.73 9.55
CA GLU A 61 23.96 -12.78 9.44
C GLU A 61 24.52 -11.46 8.89
N ARG A 62 23.89 -10.90 7.84
CA ARG A 62 24.25 -9.58 7.30
C ARG A 62 24.13 -8.50 8.36
N ALA A 63 23.02 -8.50 9.12
CA ALA A 63 22.82 -7.54 10.22
C ALA A 63 23.91 -7.64 11.30
N SER A 64 24.31 -8.87 11.65
CA SER A 64 25.38 -9.11 12.61
C SER A 64 26.74 -8.57 12.12
N LYS A 65 27.07 -8.78 10.84
CA LYS A 65 28.30 -8.27 10.23
C LYS A 65 28.33 -6.73 10.20
N VAL A 66 27.21 -6.10 9.82
CA VAL A 66 27.06 -4.63 9.82
C VAL A 66 27.18 -4.07 11.24
N HIS A 67 26.56 -4.73 12.23
CA HIS A 67 26.63 -4.31 13.64
C HIS A 67 28.06 -4.44 14.20
N GLY A 68 28.79 -5.48 13.80
CA GLY A 68 30.18 -5.70 14.18
C GLY A 68 31.20 -4.81 13.43
N GLY A 69 30.76 -3.96 12.51
CA GLY A 69 31.63 -3.08 11.72
C GLY A 69 32.49 -3.81 10.67
N ALA A 70 32.16 -5.05 10.34
CA ALA A 70 32.91 -5.90 9.43
C ALA A 70 32.65 -5.61 7.93
N VAL A 71 31.71 -4.70 7.60
CA VAL A 71 31.28 -4.40 6.23
C VAL A 71 31.24 -2.88 6.02
N ASP A 72 31.70 -2.43 4.85
CA ASP A 72 31.61 -1.01 4.48
C ASP A 72 30.14 -0.59 4.38
N PRO A 73 29.73 0.55 5.00
CA PRO A 73 28.36 1.05 4.91
C PRO A 73 27.85 1.33 3.50
N HIS A 74 28.73 1.48 2.50
CA HIS A 74 28.36 1.61 1.08
C HIS A 74 28.01 0.26 0.45
N GLU A 75 28.62 -0.85 0.92
CA GLU A 75 28.32 -2.20 0.44
C GLU A 75 27.05 -2.73 1.06
N ASP A 76 26.94 -2.70 2.40
CA ASP A 76 25.74 -3.12 3.12
C ASP A 76 25.51 -2.27 4.39
N ASN A 77 24.26 -2.12 4.78
CA ASN A 77 23.86 -1.34 5.94
C ASN A 77 22.46 -1.74 6.43
N MET A 78 22.12 -1.37 7.66
CA MET A 78 20.84 -1.71 8.28
C MET A 78 19.62 -1.23 7.48
N LEU A 79 19.71 -0.11 6.74
CA LEU A 79 18.61 0.38 5.93
C LEU A 79 18.34 -0.54 4.73
N LYS A 80 19.42 -1.02 4.07
CA LYS A 80 19.35 -1.97 2.97
C LYS A 80 18.77 -3.31 3.43
N ILE A 81 19.31 -3.85 4.53
CA ILE A 81 18.84 -5.10 5.15
C ILE A 81 17.36 -5.01 5.54
N THR A 82 16.94 -3.92 6.18
CA THR A 82 15.53 -3.71 6.54
C THR A 82 14.64 -3.59 5.31
N SER A 83 15.12 -2.93 4.25
CA SER A 83 14.40 -2.84 2.99
C SER A 83 14.21 -4.21 2.33
N ASP A 84 15.27 -5.03 2.32
CA ASP A 84 15.21 -6.39 1.80
C ASP A 84 14.28 -7.27 2.64
N GLY A 85 14.35 -7.16 3.97
CA GLY A 85 13.42 -7.86 4.87
C GLY A 85 11.96 -7.49 4.64
N ARG A 86 11.66 -6.22 4.34
CA ARG A 86 10.29 -5.79 3.99
C ARG A 86 9.83 -6.37 2.67
N LYS A 87 10.70 -6.42 1.65
CA LYS A 87 10.40 -7.05 0.36
C LYS A 87 10.12 -8.53 0.55
N LEU A 88 11.00 -9.22 1.27
CA LEU A 88 10.86 -10.64 1.60
C LEU A 88 9.57 -10.92 2.36
N GLY A 89 9.21 -10.08 3.34
CA GLY A 89 7.97 -10.19 4.11
C GLY A 89 6.71 -9.92 3.29
N LEU A 90 6.82 -9.32 2.11
CA LEU A 90 5.72 -9.16 1.16
C LEU A 90 5.65 -10.36 0.22
N ASP A 91 6.72 -10.60 -0.53
CA ASP A 91 6.82 -11.75 -1.45
C ASP A 91 8.30 -12.02 -1.78
N GLN A 92 8.71 -13.28 -1.68
CA GLN A 92 10.08 -13.73 -1.96
C GLN A 92 10.52 -13.43 -3.41
N ARG A 93 9.59 -13.43 -4.37
CA ARG A 93 9.84 -13.18 -5.79
C ARG A 93 10.26 -11.72 -6.09
N ILE A 94 10.10 -10.80 -5.14
CA ILE A 94 10.64 -9.43 -5.26
C ILE A 94 12.17 -9.43 -5.09
N ILE A 95 12.70 -10.39 -4.34
CA ILE A 95 14.15 -10.56 -4.14
C ILE A 95 14.73 -11.38 -5.28
N ASP A 96 14.11 -12.52 -5.58
CA ASP A 96 14.51 -13.40 -6.68
C ASP A 96 13.26 -13.88 -7.43
N SER A 97 13.08 -13.38 -8.65
CA SER A 97 11.93 -13.68 -9.50
C SER A 97 11.86 -15.14 -9.98
N LEU A 98 12.93 -15.91 -9.80
CA LEU A 98 12.96 -17.34 -10.13
C LEU A 98 12.34 -18.23 -9.05
N LEU A 99 12.11 -17.67 -7.86
CA LEU A 99 11.47 -18.42 -6.77
C LEU A 99 10.01 -18.70 -7.08
N PRO A 100 9.48 -19.83 -6.60
CA PRO A 100 8.11 -20.24 -6.87
C PRO A 100 7.08 -19.33 -6.22
N ASP A 101 5.91 -19.24 -6.84
CA ASP A 101 4.71 -18.64 -6.24
C ASP A 101 4.06 -19.65 -5.30
N GLU A 102 4.35 -19.52 -4.02
CA GLU A 102 3.87 -20.46 -3.00
C GLU A 102 2.41 -20.17 -2.59
N PRO A 103 1.56 -21.18 -2.50
CA PRO A 103 0.21 -21.03 -1.97
C PRO A 103 0.22 -20.50 -0.54
N GLY A 104 -0.74 -19.64 -0.20
CA GLY A 104 -0.88 -19.11 1.15
C GLY A 104 0.07 -17.98 1.52
N THR A 105 0.84 -17.45 0.56
CA THR A 105 1.58 -16.21 0.73
C THR A 105 0.64 -15.03 0.98
N LYS A 106 1.17 -13.94 1.52
CA LYS A 106 0.41 -12.72 1.80
C LYS A 106 -0.32 -12.20 0.56
N VAL A 107 0.35 -12.22 -0.60
CA VAL A 107 -0.22 -11.77 -1.87
C VAL A 107 -1.36 -12.69 -2.30
N ASN A 108 -1.18 -14.01 -2.24
CA ASN A 108 -2.21 -14.97 -2.62
C ASN A 108 -3.44 -14.89 -1.69
N ARG A 109 -3.24 -14.73 -0.37
CA ARG A 109 -4.33 -14.49 0.58
C ARG A 109 -5.08 -13.19 0.30
N CYS A 110 -4.38 -12.14 -0.12
CA CYS A 110 -5.01 -10.89 -0.52
C CYS A 110 -5.88 -11.09 -1.77
N VAL A 111 -5.37 -11.79 -2.79
CA VAL A 111 -6.12 -12.12 -4.01
C VAL A 111 -7.38 -12.93 -3.68
N GLU A 112 -7.27 -13.97 -2.83
CA GLU A 112 -8.42 -14.76 -2.37
C GLU A 112 -9.50 -13.88 -1.72
N ASN A 113 -9.09 -12.97 -0.84
CA ASN A 113 -10.01 -12.04 -0.18
C ASN A 113 -10.67 -11.06 -1.16
N ILE A 114 -9.88 -10.48 -2.06
CA ILE A 114 -10.41 -9.59 -3.08
C ILE A 114 -11.47 -10.30 -3.91
N LEU A 115 -11.21 -11.54 -4.36
CA LEU A 115 -12.14 -12.31 -5.16
C LEU A 115 -13.42 -12.67 -4.40
N ARG A 116 -13.31 -13.03 -3.11
CA ARG A 116 -14.45 -13.31 -2.25
C ARG A 116 -15.35 -12.08 -2.13
N ILE A 117 -14.78 -10.94 -1.74
CA ILE A 117 -15.52 -9.68 -1.56
C ILE A 117 -16.06 -9.15 -2.91
N TRP A 118 -15.34 -9.35 -4.01
CA TRP A 118 -15.81 -8.98 -5.34
C TRP A 118 -17.08 -9.74 -5.72
N ARG A 119 -17.13 -11.06 -5.49
CA ARG A 119 -18.30 -11.90 -5.76
C ARG A 119 -19.48 -11.53 -4.85
N GLU A 120 -19.23 -11.42 -3.55
CA GLU A 120 -20.24 -11.06 -2.54
C GLU A 120 -20.80 -9.64 -2.82
N GLY A 121 -19.98 -8.73 -3.29
CA GLY A 121 -20.33 -7.34 -3.57
C GLY A 121 -20.85 -7.06 -4.97
N GLU A 122 -21.17 -8.08 -5.80
CA GLU A 122 -21.55 -7.89 -7.20
C GLU A 122 -22.82 -7.05 -7.37
N ALA A 123 -23.87 -7.34 -6.63
CA ALA A 123 -25.14 -6.62 -6.72
C ALA A 123 -25.01 -5.12 -6.44
N GLY A 124 -24.15 -4.74 -5.48
CA GLY A 124 -23.87 -3.35 -5.10
C GLY A 124 -22.74 -2.71 -5.93
N LYS A 125 -22.07 -3.45 -6.79
CA LYS A 125 -20.83 -3.03 -7.46
C LYS A 125 -19.82 -2.44 -6.46
N LEU A 126 -19.65 -3.13 -5.32
CA LEU A 126 -18.80 -2.67 -4.23
C LEU A 126 -17.34 -2.64 -4.67
N THR A 127 -16.59 -1.68 -4.16
CA THR A 127 -15.20 -1.41 -4.57
C THR A 127 -14.23 -1.71 -3.45
N GLN A 128 -12.99 -2.00 -3.80
CA GLN A 128 -11.92 -2.35 -2.88
C GLN A 128 -10.67 -1.56 -3.21
N ILE A 129 -9.88 -1.23 -2.19
CA ILE A 129 -8.59 -0.56 -2.32
C ILE A 129 -7.48 -1.46 -1.80
N VAL A 130 -6.37 -1.55 -2.54
CA VAL A 130 -5.17 -2.28 -2.13
C VAL A 130 -4.02 -1.30 -2.01
N PHE A 131 -3.45 -1.20 -0.83
CA PHE A 131 -2.26 -0.41 -0.57
C PHE A 131 -1.01 -1.29 -0.62
N CYS A 132 -0.07 -0.90 -1.48
CA CYS A 132 1.25 -1.50 -1.57
C CYS A 132 2.27 -0.43 -1.96
N ASP A 133 3.20 -0.12 -1.06
CA ASP A 133 4.26 0.87 -1.28
C ASP A 133 5.52 0.22 -1.87
N ILE A 134 5.63 -1.10 -1.74
CA ILE A 134 6.75 -1.90 -2.25
C ILE A 134 6.38 -2.43 -3.64
N SER A 135 7.39 -2.54 -4.54
CA SER A 135 7.19 -3.09 -5.90
C SER A 135 6.19 -2.28 -6.74
N THR A 136 6.18 -0.95 -6.60
CA THR A 136 5.33 -0.08 -7.42
C THR A 136 5.73 -0.15 -8.90
N PRO A 137 4.76 -0.08 -9.83
CA PRO A 137 5.07 -0.07 -11.26
C PRO A 137 6.00 1.09 -11.62
N GLN A 138 7.05 0.82 -12.38
CA GLN A 138 7.94 1.87 -12.85
C GLN A 138 7.22 2.71 -13.94
N ALA A 139 7.41 4.02 -13.89
CA ALA A 139 6.87 4.90 -14.91
C ALA A 139 7.43 4.52 -16.29
N LYS A 140 6.55 4.48 -17.31
CA LYS A 140 6.92 4.15 -18.70
C LYS A 140 7.97 5.08 -19.33
N THR A 141 8.41 6.11 -18.63
CA THR A 141 9.38 7.12 -19.08
C THR A 141 10.85 6.76 -18.89
N ALA A 142 11.17 5.64 -18.25
CA ALA A 142 12.56 5.18 -18.16
C ALA A 142 12.99 4.37 -19.39
N LYS A 143 12.71 4.87 -20.61
CA LYS A 143 13.50 4.50 -21.79
C LYS A 143 14.87 5.15 -21.61
N LYS A 144 15.82 4.45 -20.97
CA LYS A 144 17.25 4.76 -21.12
C LYS A 144 17.54 4.73 -22.60
N LYS A 145 17.85 5.91 -23.18
CA LYS A 145 18.42 6.03 -24.51
C LYS A 145 19.64 5.11 -24.58
N GLY A 146 19.57 4.09 -25.44
CA GLY A 146 20.78 3.48 -25.98
C GLY A 146 21.16 2.08 -25.54
N LEU A 147 20.22 1.15 -25.26
CA LEU A 147 20.48 -0.28 -25.51
C LEU A 147 19.16 -0.94 -25.93
N ALA A 148 19.15 -1.43 -27.16
CA ALA A 148 18.10 -2.27 -27.70
C ALA A 148 18.14 -3.62 -26.99
N GLN A 149 16.94 -4.22 -26.89
CA GLN A 149 16.63 -5.64 -26.83
C GLN A 149 16.04 -6.14 -25.50
N ASP A 150 14.85 -6.71 -25.63
CA ASP A 150 14.22 -7.82 -24.90
C ASP A 150 14.68 -8.01 -23.43
N THR A 151 14.45 -6.98 -22.61
CA THR A 151 14.42 -7.22 -21.18
C THR A 151 12.97 -7.51 -20.80
N GLU A 152 12.68 -8.74 -20.41
CA GLU A 152 11.43 -9.13 -19.76
C GLU A 152 11.03 -8.06 -18.74
N LYS A 153 9.75 -7.71 -18.74
CA LYS A 153 9.21 -6.72 -17.80
C LYS A 153 9.53 -7.20 -16.37
N PRO A 154 10.19 -6.39 -15.54
CA PRO A 154 10.54 -6.81 -14.19
C PRO A 154 9.27 -7.20 -13.42
N PHE A 155 9.35 -8.28 -12.63
CA PHE A 155 8.27 -8.74 -11.77
C PHE A 155 7.78 -7.62 -10.84
N THR A 156 6.49 -7.39 -10.81
CA THR A 156 5.85 -6.48 -9.85
C THR A 156 4.65 -7.14 -9.18
N ILE A 157 4.44 -6.86 -7.90
CA ILE A 157 3.28 -7.34 -7.15
C ILE A 157 1.97 -6.82 -7.76
N TYR A 158 1.97 -5.63 -8.33
CA TYR A 158 0.81 -5.03 -8.99
C TYR A 158 0.35 -5.86 -10.19
N ASP A 159 1.30 -6.25 -11.05
CA ASP A 159 1.02 -7.07 -12.21
C ASP A 159 0.58 -8.48 -11.79
N ASP A 160 1.26 -9.09 -10.80
CA ASP A 160 0.94 -10.41 -10.28
C ASP A 160 -0.51 -10.47 -9.72
N ILE A 161 -0.89 -9.50 -8.90
CA ILE A 161 -2.27 -9.42 -8.40
C ILE A 161 -3.26 -9.27 -9.55
N ARG A 162 -2.98 -8.38 -10.50
CA ARG A 162 -3.86 -8.16 -11.66
C ARG A 162 -4.04 -9.43 -12.48
N GLU A 163 -2.96 -10.12 -12.81
CA GLU A 163 -2.98 -11.34 -13.60
C GLU A 163 -3.78 -12.44 -12.89
N LYS A 164 -3.58 -12.62 -11.59
CA LYS A 164 -4.33 -13.59 -10.78
C LYS A 164 -5.82 -13.28 -10.70
N LEU A 165 -6.18 -12.00 -10.55
CA LEU A 165 -7.58 -11.58 -10.54
C LEU A 165 -8.25 -11.82 -11.89
N ILE A 166 -7.55 -11.52 -12.99
CA ILE A 166 -8.04 -11.78 -14.36
C ILE A 166 -8.17 -13.29 -14.61
N ALA A 167 -7.17 -14.07 -14.24
CA ALA A 167 -7.21 -15.53 -14.38
C ALA A 167 -8.38 -16.16 -13.59
N ALA A 168 -8.79 -15.55 -12.48
CA ALA A 168 -9.95 -15.96 -11.67
C ALA A 168 -11.31 -15.42 -12.19
N GLY A 169 -11.31 -14.77 -13.37
CA GLY A 169 -12.52 -14.31 -14.07
C GLY A 169 -12.94 -12.87 -13.81
N MET A 170 -12.13 -12.06 -13.12
CA MET A 170 -12.41 -10.64 -12.97
C MET A 170 -12.11 -9.89 -14.28
N PRO A 171 -13.05 -9.09 -14.83
CA PRO A 171 -12.82 -8.31 -16.04
C PRO A 171 -11.66 -7.32 -15.87
N PRO A 172 -10.72 -7.24 -16.83
CA PRO A 172 -9.54 -6.35 -16.73
C PRO A 172 -9.88 -4.89 -16.49
N GLU A 173 -11.01 -4.41 -17.04
CA GLU A 173 -11.49 -3.04 -16.87
C GLU A 173 -11.97 -2.71 -15.45
N GLN A 174 -12.22 -3.72 -14.63
CA GLN A 174 -12.58 -3.56 -13.22
C GLN A 174 -11.37 -3.39 -12.30
N ILE A 175 -10.15 -3.54 -12.83
CA ILE A 175 -8.89 -3.43 -12.09
C ILE A 175 -8.11 -2.21 -12.60
N ALA A 176 -7.69 -1.33 -11.69
CA ALA A 176 -6.92 -0.16 -12.07
C ALA A 176 -5.73 0.08 -11.13
N PHE A 177 -4.64 0.59 -11.71
CA PHE A 177 -3.52 1.12 -10.94
C PHE A 177 -3.58 2.64 -10.91
N ILE A 178 -3.48 3.24 -9.73
CA ILE A 178 -3.41 4.70 -9.61
C ILE A 178 -2.20 5.28 -10.37
N HIS A 179 -1.17 4.47 -10.56
CA HIS A 179 0.06 4.86 -11.25
C HIS A 179 -0.15 5.13 -12.74
N ASP A 180 -1.21 4.59 -13.35
CA ASP A 180 -1.59 4.85 -14.74
C ASP A 180 -2.30 6.20 -14.92
N ALA A 181 -2.79 6.79 -13.83
CA ALA A 181 -3.41 8.10 -13.80
C ALA A 181 -2.37 9.18 -13.40
N ASP A 182 -1.52 9.58 -14.34
CA ASP A 182 -0.40 10.49 -14.16
C ASP A 182 -0.79 11.98 -14.07
N THR A 183 -1.97 12.34 -14.55
CA THR A 183 -2.51 13.71 -14.51
C THR A 183 -3.72 13.80 -13.57
N ASP A 184 -4.00 15.00 -13.06
CA ASP A 184 -5.16 15.22 -12.20
C ASP A 184 -6.48 14.96 -12.92
N GLN A 185 -6.53 15.19 -14.22
CA GLN A 185 -7.70 14.90 -15.04
C GLN A 185 -7.96 13.38 -15.15
N LYS A 186 -6.90 12.59 -15.39
CA LYS A 186 -6.99 11.12 -15.39
C LYS A 186 -7.36 10.57 -14.03
N LYS A 187 -6.81 11.14 -12.94
CA LYS A 187 -7.19 10.75 -11.56
C LYS A 187 -8.65 11.01 -11.29
N LYS A 188 -9.17 12.20 -11.64
CA LYS A 188 -10.60 12.51 -11.48
C LYS A 188 -11.49 11.54 -12.26
N ALA A 189 -11.13 11.22 -13.51
CA ALA A 189 -11.84 10.25 -14.32
C ALA A 189 -11.81 8.84 -13.70
N LEU A 190 -10.65 8.39 -13.20
CA LEU A 190 -10.50 7.11 -12.51
C LEU A 190 -11.37 7.06 -11.25
N PHE A 191 -11.34 8.09 -10.42
CA PHE A 191 -12.13 8.14 -9.18
C PHE A 191 -13.64 8.15 -9.44
N SER A 192 -14.06 8.80 -10.53
CA SER A 192 -15.45 8.71 -10.98
C SER A 192 -15.86 7.28 -11.34
N LYS A 193 -15.00 6.54 -12.06
CA LYS A 193 -15.23 5.13 -12.39
C LYS A 193 -15.29 4.23 -11.16
N VAL A 194 -14.41 4.48 -10.16
CA VAL A 194 -14.44 3.74 -8.88
C VAL A 194 -15.75 4.01 -8.15
N ASN A 195 -16.14 5.27 -7.98
CA ASN A 195 -17.39 5.63 -7.30
C ASN A 195 -18.65 5.13 -8.03
N ALA A 196 -18.58 4.96 -9.36
CA ALA A 196 -19.64 4.37 -10.15
C ALA A 196 -19.67 2.83 -10.09
N GLY A 197 -18.63 2.20 -9.50
CA GLY A 197 -18.49 0.74 -9.46
C GLY A 197 -18.07 0.11 -10.79
N GLN A 198 -17.57 0.88 -11.74
CA GLN A 198 -16.99 0.38 -13.00
C GLN A 198 -15.59 -0.20 -12.76
N VAL A 199 -14.80 0.45 -11.90
CA VAL A 199 -13.55 -0.09 -11.38
C VAL A 199 -13.84 -0.63 -9.98
N ARG A 200 -13.67 -1.94 -9.78
CA ARG A 200 -13.99 -2.65 -8.54
C ARG A 200 -12.79 -2.81 -7.63
N VAL A 201 -11.58 -2.82 -8.19
CA VAL A 201 -10.32 -2.92 -7.44
C VAL A 201 -9.36 -1.83 -7.91
N ILE A 202 -8.93 -1.00 -6.98
CA ILE A 202 -7.88 -0.01 -7.25
C ILE A 202 -6.65 -0.34 -6.41
N ILE A 203 -5.48 -0.42 -7.06
CA ILE A 203 -4.20 -0.73 -6.41
C ILE A 203 -3.30 0.49 -6.46
N GLY A 204 -2.68 0.83 -5.34
CA GLY A 204 -1.79 1.98 -5.31
C GLY A 204 -0.93 2.12 -4.06
N SER A 205 0.01 3.06 -4.13
CA SER A 205 0.85 3.41 -3.00
C SER A 205 0.19 4.46 -2.10
N THR A 206 0.61 4.51 -0.84
CA THR A 206 0.18 5.53 0.12
C THR A 206 0.40 6.94 -0.42
N ALA A 207 1.54 7.18 -1.09
CA ALA A 207 1.86 8.47 -1.66
C ALA A 207 0.84 8.93 -2.73
N LYS A 208 0.29 8.00 -3.53
CA LYS A 208 -0.63 8.33 -4.62
C LYS A 208 -2.11 8.22 -4.24
N LEU A 209 -2.47 7.31 -3.36
CA LEU A 209 -3.85 7.09 -2.89
C LEU A 209 -4.12 7.65 -1.49
N GLY A 210 -3.07 7.96 -0.72
CA GLY A 210 -3.19 8.40 0.67
C GLY A 210 -3.64 9.85 0.85
N ALA A 211 -3.60 10.71 -0.19
CA ALA A 211 -4.02 12.10 -0.09
C ALA A 211 -4.93 12.52 -1.27
N GLY A 212 -5.95 13.33 -0.98
CA GLY A 212 -6.81 13.94 -2.01
C GLY A 212 -7.74 13.00 -2.77
N THR A 213 -7.84 11.72 -2.39
CA THR A 213 -8.69 10.73 -3.06
C THR A 213 -10.09 10.68 -2.47
N ASN A 214 -11.13 10.81 -3.31
CA ASN A 214 -12.53 10.69 -2.94
C ASN A 214 -13.14 9.50 -3.69
N ILE A 215 -12.91 8.29 -3.18
CA ILE A 215 -13.37 7.02 -3.78
C ILE A 215 -14.20 6.18 -2.80
N GLN A 216 -14.64 6.79 -1.70
CA GLN A 216 -15.27 6.08 -0.58
C GLN A 216 -16.70 5.62 -0.85
N LYS A 217 -17.39 6.13 -1.86
CA LYS A 217 -18.84 5.93 -2.00
C LYS A 217 -19.27 4.46 -1.93
N ARG A 218 -18.61 3.57 -2.66
CA ARG A 218 -18.89 2.12 -2.68
C ARG A 218 -17.78 1.28 -2.06
N LEU A 219 -16.84 1.91 -1.34
CA LEU A 219 -15.67 1.26 -0.80
C LEU A 219 -16.04 0.37 0.38
N ILE A 220 -15.93 -0.94 0.21
CA ILE A 220 -16.30 -1.95 1.21
C ILE A 220 -15.09 -2.52 1.95
N ALA A 221 -13.93 -2.58 1.31
CA ALA A 221 -12.74 -3.16 1.91
C ALA A 221 -11.46 -2.41 1.53
N LEU A 222 -10.52 -2.41 2.48
CA LEU A 222 -9.18 -1.89 2.34
C LEU A 222 -8.17 -3.00 2.70
N HIS A 223 -7.23 -3.27 1.81
CA HIS A 223 -6.19 -4.27 1.99
C HIS A 223 -4.83 -3.60 2.17
N ASP A 224 -4.23 -3.75 3.35
CA ASP A 224 -2.86 -3.33 3.62
C ASP A 224 -1.90 -4.49 3.37
N LEU A 225 -1.23 -4.50 2.21
CA LEU A 225 -0.27 -5.56 1.87
C LEU A 225 1.08 -5.37 2.55
N ASP A 226 1.49 -4.12 2.72
CA ASP A 226 2.75 -3.78 3.37
C ASP A 226 2.56 -2.81 4.53
N CYS A 227 3.52 -2.81 5.44
CA CYS A 227 3.55 -1.87 6.55
C CYS A 227 4.35 -0.63 6.14
N PRO A 228 3.76 0.57 6.13
CA PRO A 228 4.50 1.80 5.85
C PRO A 228 5.47 2.13 6.98
N TRP A 229 6.48 2.97 6.68
CA TRP A 229 7.48 3.40 7.67
C TRP A 229 6.93 4.30 8.78
N ARG A 230 5.81 4.96 8.54
CA ARG A 230 5.25 5.94 9.47
C ARG A 230 3.87 5.49 9.93
N PRO A 231 3.60 5.43 11.23
CA PRO A 231 2.26 5.07 11.75
C PRO A 231 1.15 5.98 11.19
N ARG A 232 1.44 7.24 10.95
CA ARG A 232 0.48 8.19 10.39
C ARG A 232 0.04 7.82 8.96
N ASP A 233 0.87 7.10 8.20
CA ASP A 233 0.52 6.65 6.86
C ASP A 233 -0.58 5.57 6.91
N LEU A 234 -0.59 4.73 7.95
CA LEU A 234 -1.72 3.82 8.23
C LEU A 234 -3.01 4.59 8.56
N ILE A 235 -2.90 5.66 9.36
CA ILE A 235 -4.06 6.52 9.66
C ILE A 235 -4.60 7.15 8.38
N GLN A 236 -3.72 7.58 7.48
CA GLN A 236 -4.13 8.12 6.17
C GLN A 236 -4.81 7.08 5.29
N ARG A 237 -4.31 5.83 5.25
CA ARG A 237 -4.94 4.72 4.53
C ARG A 237 -6.34 4.45 5.09
N LYS A 238 -6.47 4.28 6.41
CA LYS A 238 -7.75 4.09 7.10
C LYS A 238 -8.75 5.21 6.79
N GLY A 239 -8.32 6.45 6.84
CA GLY A 239 -9.15 7.61 6.49
C GLY A 239 -9.67 7.64 5.05
N ARG A 240 -9.36 6.64 4.20
CA ARG A 240 -9.99 6.48 2.89
C ARG A 240 -11.30 5.71 2.97
N ILE A 241 -11.43 4.78 3.90
CA ILE A 241 -12.61 3.94 4.08
C ILE A 241 -13.48 4.42 5.26
N GLU A 242 -12.86 4.81 6.37
CA GLU A 242 -13.52 5.41 7.54
C GLU A 242 -13.90 6.87 7.26
N ARG A 243 -14.79 7.08 6.30
CA ARG A 243 -15.07 8.43 5.82
C ARG A 243 -16.54 8.65 5.55
N ARG A 244 -17.02 9.87 5.87
CA ARG A 244 -18.35 10.32 5.49
C ARG A 244 -18.57 10.19 3.98
N GLY A 245 -19.77 9.77 3.59
CA GLY A 245 -20.18 9.60 2.19
C GLY A 245 -19.83 8.21 1.64
N ASN A 246 -19.54 7.25 2.51
CA ASN A 246 -19.55 5.84 2.18
C ASN A 246 -21.00 5.34 2.29
N ASP A 247 -21.50 4.65 1.26
CA ASP A 247 -22.87 4.10 1.23
C ASP A 247 -23.00 2.84 2.11
N ASN A 248 -21.87 2.23 2.49
CA ASN A 248 -21.85 1.04 3.34
C ASN A 248 -21.90 1.43 4.82
N LYS A 249 -22.71 0.71 5.60
CA LYS A 249 -22.76 0.89 7.06
C LYS A 249 -21.61 0.22 7.78
N LYS A 250 -21.08 -0.87 7.22
CA LYS A 250 -19.97 -1.66 7.74
C LYS A 250 -18.95 -1.88 6.63
N VAL A 251 -17.66 -1.80 6.98
CA VAL A 251 -16.53 -1.94 6.04
C VAL A 251 -15.40 -2.78 6.68
N HIS A 252 -14.51 -3.30 5.85
CA HIS A 252 -13.42 -4.19 6.26
C HIS A 252 -12.04 -3.66 5.89
#